data_deba41f594cff584c84765c6bbf87287
#
_entry.id   deba41f594cff584c84765c6bbf87287
#
_cell.length_a   1.000
_cell.length_b   1.000
_cell.length_c   1.000
_cell.angle_alpha   90.00
_cell.angle_beta   90.00
_cell.angle_gamma   90.00
#
_symmetry.space_group_name_H-M   'P 1'
#
loop_
_entity.id
_entity.type
_entity.pdbx_description
1 polymer ?
#
loop_
_entity_poly.entity_id
_entity_poly.type
_entity_poly.pdbx_seq_one_letter_code
_entity_poly.pdbx_strand_id
1 'polypeptide(L)' 'MGFTMQIRPEVLKKLREDYPTGCRVELVQMFEEPRKDMVPGLTGEVMFVDDAGGIHVAWSNGSTLAAIHGIDVIRRID' A
#
# COMPACT_ATOMS: atom_id res chain seq x y z
N MET A 1 6.25 -21.40 17.73
CA MET A 1 7.19 -20.47 17.14
C MET A 1 6.48 -19.48 16.24
N GLY A 2 6.64 -18.20 16.50
CA GLY A 2 6.05 -17.18 15.67
C GLY A 2 6.93 -16.87 14.48
N PHE A 3 6.30 -16.62 13.37
CA PHE A 3 6.96 -15.98 12.28
C PHE A 3 6.65 -14.54 12.29
N THR A 4 7.66 -13.70 12.22
CA THR A 4 7.46 -12.32 11.87
C THR A 4 7.86 -12.19 10.42
N MET A 5 6.94 -11.78 9.58
CA MET A 5 7.32 -11.37 8.24
C MET A 5 8.09 -10.08 8.37
N GLN A 6 9.40 -10.20 8.17
CA GLN A 6 10.25 -9.01 8.17
C GLN A 6 10.60 -8.67 6.73
N ILE A 7 10.34 -7.45 6.38
CA ILE A 7 10.77 -6.93 5.10
C ILE A 7 12.26 -6.60 5.18
N ARG A 8 13.00 -6.92 4.12
CA ARG A 8 14.43 -6.59 4.06
C ARG A 8 14.63 -5.08 4.00
N PRO A 9 15.66 -4.54 4.66
CA PRO A 9 15.90 -3.10 4.65
C PRO A 9 16.03 -2.49 3.26
N GLU A 10 16.67 -3.19 2.32
CA GLU A 10 16.81 -2.69 0.96
C GLU A 10 15.48 -2.66 0.21
N VAL A 11 14.57 -3.60 0.49
CA VAL A 11 13.24 -3.61 -0.10
C VAL A 11 12.42 -2.45 0.48
N LEU A 12 12.50 -2.25 1.79
CA LEU A 12 11.80 -1.16 2.46
C LEU A 12 12.26 0.20 1.93
N LYS A 13 13.57 0.37 1.75
CA LYS A 13 14.13 1.58 1.17
C LYS A 13 13.57 1.82 -0.22
N LYS A 14 13.52 0.77 -1.05
CA LYS A 14 12.99 0.86 -2.41
C LYS A 14 11.51 1.24 -2.41
N LEU A 15 10.71 0.65 -1.50
CA LEU A 15 9.30 1.01 -1.38
C LEU A 15 9.12 2.49 -1.06
N ARG A 16 9.92 3.01 -0.15
CA ARG A 16 9.85 4.42 0.23
C ARG A 16 10.29 5.35 -0.89
N GLU A 17 11.20 4.89 -1.74
CA GLU A 17 11.62 5.65 -2.93
C GLU A 17 10.55 5.61 -4.02
N ASP A 18 9.92 4.45 -4.20
CA ASP A 18 8.90 4.28 -5.25
C ASP A 18 7.57 4.93 -4.87
N TYR A 19 7.26 4.97 -3.57
CA TYR A 19 5.98 5.49 -3.06
C TYR A 19 6.21 6.58 -2.00
N PRO A 20 6.79 7.72 -2.41
CA PRO A 20 6.99 8.82 -1.46
C PRO A 20 5.65 9.42 -1.06
N THR A 21 5.63 10.04 0.12
CA THR A 21 4.45 10.74 0.62
C THR A 21 3.93 11.73 -0.42
N GLY A 22 2.64 11.66 -0.69
CA GLY A 22 1.99 12.55 -1.65
C GLY A 22 1.89 12.01 -3.06
N CYS A 23 2.56 10.90 -3.38
CA CYS A 23 2.42 10.33 -4.73
C CYS A 23 1.03 9.69 -4.88
N ARG A 24 0.56 9.62 -6.12
CA ARG A 24 -0.75 9.07 -6.42
C ARG A 24 -0.62 7.64 -6.89
N VAL A 25 -1.55 6.81 -6.41
CA VAL A 25 -1.57 5.38 -6.72
C VAL A 25 -2.97 4.95 -7.10
N GLU A 26 -3.01 3.83 -7.80
CA GLU A 26 -4.26 3.15 -8.17
C GLU A 26 -4.23 1.76 -7.60
N LEU A 27 -5.36 1.34 -7.02
CA LEU A 27 -5.51 -0.04 -6.53
C LEU A 27 -5.69 -0.96 -7.73
N VAL A 28 -4.84 -1.98 -7.82
CA VAL A 28 -4.94 -3.02 -8.85
C VAL A 28 -5.67 -4.24 -8.28
N GLN A 29 -5.27 -4.67 -7.09
CA GLN A 29 -5.88 -5.81 -6.43
C GLN A 29 -5.59 -5.74 -4.94
N MET A 30 -6.61 -6.02 -4.11
CA MET A 30 -6.44 -6.10 -2.67
C MET A 30 -7.02 -7.42 -2.19
N PHE A 31 -6.18 -8.21 -1.51
CA PHE A 31 -6.62 -9.44 -0.86
C PHE A 31 -7.27 -9.08 0.48
N GLU A 32 -8.14 -9.92 0.97
CA GLU A 32 -8.72 -9.79 2.30
C GLU A 32 -9.26 -8.38 2.61
N GLU A 33 -9.79 -7.70 1.57
CA GLU A 33 -10.38 -6.39 1.82
C GLU A 33 -11.59 -6.52 2.74
N PRO A 34 -11.58 -5.82 3.88
CA PRO A 34 -12.72 -5.83 4.79
C PRO A 34 -13.86 -4.96 4.29
N ARG A 35 -13.65 -4.17 3.24
CA ARG A 35 -14.64 -3.25 2.68
C ARG A 35 -14.90 -3.58 1.23
N LYS A 36 -16.17 -3.62 0.88
CA LYS A 36 -16.61 -3.95 -0.49
C LYS A 36 -16.29 -2.83 -1.49
N ASP A 37 -16.04 -1.63 -1.01
CA ASP A 37 -15.71 -0.48 -1.86
C ASP A 37 -14.22 -0.35 -2.17
N MET A 38 -13.41 -1.30 -1.73
CA MET A 38 -11.99 -1.37 -2.09
C MET A 38 -11.87 -2.17 -3.39
N VAL A 39 -12.12 -1.51 -4.50
CA VAL A 39 -12.21 -2.15 -5.83
C VAL A 39 -11.06 -1.71 -6.73
N PRO A 40 -10.66 -2.55 -7.70
CA PRO A 40 -9.65 -2.15 -8.69
C PRO A 40 -10.03 -0.86 -9.39
N GLY A 41 -9.05 0.00 -9.61
CA GLY A 41 -9.26 1.32 -10.21
C GLY A 41 -9.43 2.43 -9.19
N LEU A 42 -9.63 2.10 -7.91
CA LEU A 42 -9.70 3.10 -6.85
C LEU A 42 -8.36 3.83 -6.76
N THR A 43 -8.39 5.15 -6.65
CA THR A 43 -7.17 5.96 -6.56
C THR A 43 -7.00 6.54 -5.17
N GLY A 44 -5.79 6.94 -4.87
CA GLY A 44 -5.48 7.57 -3.59
C GLY A 44 -4.11 8.21 -3.58
N GLU A 45 -3.78 8.76 -2.43
CA GLU A 45 -2.52 9.45 -2.21
C GLU A 45 -1.76 8.78 -1.07
N VAL A 46 -0.50 8.46 -1.31
CA VAL A 46 0.33 7.80 -0.29
C VAL A 46 0.57 8.75 0.88
N MET A 47 0.30 8.26 2.09
CA MET A 47 0.59 8.98 3.32
C MET A 47 1.98 8.65 3.83
N PHE A 48 2.28 7.36 3.97
CA PHE A 48 3.59 6.89 4.41
C PHE A 48 3.70 5.38 4.19
N VAL A 49 4.92 4.87 4.28
CA VAL A 49 5.20 3.43 4.26
C VAL A 49 5.72 3.04 5.65
N ASP A 50 5.06 2.08 6.29
CA ASP A 50 5.47 1.65 7.62
C ASP A 50 6.64 0.65 7.54
N ASP A 51 7.19 0.29 8.70
CA ASP A 51 8.39 -0.55 8.76
C ASP A 51 8.11 -2.01 8.36
N ALA A 52 6.87 -2.40 8.29
CA ALA A 52 6.46 -3.75 7.87
C ALA A 52 6.15 -3.84 6.38
N GLY A 53 6.28 -2.74 5.64
CA GLY A 53 5.98 -2.71 4.22
C GLY A 53 4.52 -2.42 3.89
N GLY A 54 3.76 -1.89 4.85
CA GLY A 54 2.40 -1.41 4.60
C GLY A 54 2.43 -0.01 4.00
N ILE A 55 1.85 0.15 2.81
CA ILE A 55 1.77 1.44 2.14
C ILE A 55 0.43 2.06 2.51
N HIS A 56 0.47 3.05 3.39
CA HIS A 56 -0.74 3.70 3.89
C HIS A 56 -1.19 4.76 2.92
N VAL A 57 -2.43 4.64 2.46
CA VAL A 57 -2.99 5.45 1.38
C VAL A 57 -4.28 6.09 1.85
N ALA A 58 -4.43 7.38 1.58
CA ALA A 58 -5.71 8.06 1.71
C ALA A 58 -6.49 7.83 0.42
N TRP A 59 -7.36 6.83 0.43
CA TRP A 59 -8.15 6.44 -0.74
C TRP A 59 -9.29 7.42 -0.99
N SER A 60 -9.67 7.58 -2.25
CA SER A 60 -10.70 8.54 -2.65
C SER A 60 -12.07 8.24 -2.09
N ASN A 61 -12.31 7.00 -1.62
CA ASN A 61 -13.55 6.63 -0.97
C ASN A 61 -13.56 6.89 0.54
N GLY A 62 -12.53 7.53 1.07
CA GLY A 62 -12.42 7.83 2.49
C GLY A 62 -11.73 6.76 3.33
N SER A 63 -11.39 5.62 2.73
CA SER A 63 -10.64 4.57 3.43
C SER A 63 -9.18 4.95 3.59
N THR A 64 -8.56 4.44 4.66
CA THR A 64 -7.11 4.58 4.88
C THR A 64 -6.44 3.21 5.01
N LEU A 65 -7.03 2.17 4.43
CA LEU A 65 -6.45 0.83 4.49
C LEU A 65 -5.08 0.81 3.82
N ALA A 66 -4.11 0.17 4.48
CA ALA A 66 -2.79 0.01 3.92
C ALA A 66 -2.79 -1.09 2.86
N ALA A 67 -2.05 -0.86 1.77
CA ALA A 67 -1.72 -1.90 0.80
C ALA A 67 -0.45 -2.58 1.28
N ILE A 68 -0.50 -3.89 1.43
CA ILE A 68 0.60 -4.66 2.00
C ILE A 68 1.51 -5.16 0.88
N HIS A 69 2.77 -4.78 0.95
CA HIS A 69 3.77 -5.21 -0.03
C HIS A 69 3.84 -6.74 -0.09
N GLY A 70 3.78 -7.29 -1.29
CA GLY A 70 3.82 -8.73 -1.51
C GLY A 70 2.47 -9.43 -1.42
N ILE A 71 1.43 -8.74 -0.98
CA ILE A 71 0.07 -9.29 -0.86
C ILE A 71 -0.89 -8.49 -1.75
N ASP A 72 -0.98 -7.19 -1.52
CA ASP A 72 -1.86 -6.32 -2.30
C ASP A 72 -1.07 -5.70 -3.44
N VAL A 73 -1.75 -5.30 -4.50
CA VAL A 73 -1.10 -4.72 -5.68
C VAL A 73 -1.65 -3.33 -5.93
N ILE A 74 -0.74 -2.36 -5.93
CA ILE A 74 -1.03 -0.98 -6.32
C ILE A 74 -0.02 -0.56 -7.38
N ARG A 75 -0.33 0.51 -8.11
CA ARG A 75 0.61 1.08 -9.05
C ARG A 75 0.61 2.60 -8.93
N ARG A 76 1.78 3.19 -9.10
CA ARG A 76 1.92 4.64 -9.10
C ARG A 76 1.43 5.21 -10.43
N ILE A 77 0.67 6.31 -10.39
CA ILE A 77 0.03 6.88 -11.58
C ILE A 77 0.42 8.35 -11.84
N ASP A 78 1.38 8.89 -11.09
CA ASP A 78 1.87 10.25 -11.34
C ASP A 78 3.32 10.31 -11.79
#